data_1772c9949f1d2c99448e4b754eb7e867
#
_entry.id   1772c9949f1d2c99448e4b754eb7e867
#
_cell.length_a   1.000
_cell.length_b   1.000
_cell.length_c   1.000
_cell.angle_alpha   90.00
_cell.angle_beta   90.00
_cell.angle_gamma   90.00
#
_symmetry.space_group_name_H-M   'P 1'
#
loop_
_entity.id
_entity.type
_entity.pdbx_description
1 polymer ?
#
loop_
_entity_poly.entity_id
_entity_poly.type
_entity_poly.pdbx_seq_one_letter_code
_entity_poly.pdbx_strand_id
1 'polypeptide(L)'
;MEKTRLEIKPEVDIFDLLRVDPVILAMIAFTYEYCTQYNLRCMITSLMEDAFGRTTSTHSDGRAVDFHCKSWSDFHIARFQHEFRKVFKDKGAFNSKGEDRPIVYHKVEGSASHFHMQVRRRNSNRTIV
;
A
#
# COMPACT_ATOMS: atom_id res chain seq x y z
N MET A 1 -2.29 -11.91 -25.30
CA MET A 1 -1.96 -10.85 -24.35
C MET A 1 -1.79 -11.42 -22.96
N GLU A 2 -0.66 -11.15 -22.37
CA GLU A 2 -0.42 -11.63 -21.02
C GLU A 2 -1.21 -10.84 -20.01
N LYS A 3 -1.77 -11.56 -19.06
CA LYS A 3 -2.50 -10.94 -17.96
C LYS A 3 -1.53 -10.39 -16.95
N THR A 4 -1.83 -9.22 -16.40
CA THR A 4 -1.04 -8.67 -15.30
C THR A 4 -1.08 -9.65 -14.12
N ARG A 5 0.08 -9.87 -13.52
CA ARG A 5 0.20 -10.74 -12.35
C ARG A 5 0.48 -9.89 -11.13
N LEU A 6 -0.04 -10.33 -10.01
CA LEU A 6 0.40 -9.78 -8.73
C LEU A 6 1.72 -10.45 -8.37
N GLU A 7 2.79 -9.66 -8.41
CA GLU A 7 4.11 -10.12 -8.04
C GLU A 7 4.38 -9.76 -6.58
N ILE A 8 5.15 -10.60 -5.92
CA ILE A 8 5.54 -10.35 -4.52
C ILE A 8 7.06 -10.50 -4.47
N LYS A 9 7.73 -9.45 -3.98
CA LYS A 9 9.18 -9.45 -3.89
C LYS A 9 9.64 -10.62 -3.01
N PRO A 10 10.73 -11.34 -3.37
CA PRO A 10 11.13 -12.54 -2.64
C PRO A 10 11.35 -12.35 -1.15
N GLU A 11 11.74 -11.16 -0.70
CA GLU A 11 11.98 -10.89 0.72
C GLU A 11 10.69 -10.76 1.53
N VAL A 12 9.55 -10.64 0.85
CA VAL A 12 8.25 -10.48 1.51
C VAL A 12 7.68 -11.87 1.81
N ASP A 13 7.25 -12.07 3.04
CA ASP A 13 6.59 -13.31 3.43
C ASP A 13 5.14 -13.26 3.01
N ILE A 14 4.75 -14.09 2.04
CA ILE A 14 3.38 -14.11 1.53
C ILE A 14 2.35 -14.45 2.61
N PHE A 15 2.76 -15.22 3.63
CA PHE A 15 1.84 -15.57 4.71
C PHE A 15 1.46 -14.39 5.57
N ASP A 16 2.20 -13.28 5.49
CA ASP A 16 1.82 -12.06 6.19
C ASP A 16 0.51 -11.48 5.65
N LEU A 17 0.08 -11.87 4.45
CA LEU A 17 -1.23 -11.48 3.95
C LEU A 17 -2.38 -11.95 4.84
N LEU A 18 -2.16 -13.01 5.62
CA LEU A 18 -3.16 -13.51 6.56
C LEU A 18 -3.22 -12.70 7.85
N ARG A 19 -2.28 -11.78 8.04
CA ARG A 19 -2.11 -11.05 9.28
C ARG A 19 -2.35 -9.56 9.14
N VAL A 20 -2.49 -9.06 7.91
CA VAL A 20 -2.70 -7.63 7.69
C VAL A 20 -4.14 -7.24 7.95
N ASP A 21 -4.35 -5.97 8.21
CA ASP A 21 -5.69 -5.41 8.35
C ASP A 21 -6.49 -5.69 7.07
N PRO A 22 -7.75 -6.11 7.19
CA PRO A 22 -8.58 -6.41 6.00
C PRO A 22 -8.67 -5.28 4.99
N VAL A 23 -8.57 -4.01 5.42
CA VAL A 23 -8.57 -2.88 4.48
C VAL A 23 -7.32 -2.91 3.60
N ILE A 24 -6.19 -3.41 4.14
CA ILE A 24 -4.98 -3.58 3.33
C ILE A 24 -5.23 -4.57 2.19
N LEU A 25 -5.96 -5.66 2.46
CA LEU A 25 -6.31 -6.61 1.40
C LEU A 25 -7.17 -5.93 0.32
N ALA A 26 -8.09 -5.08 0.73
CA ALA A 26 -8.90 -4.31 -0.23
C ALA A 26 -8.03 -3.35 -1.04
N MET A 27 -7.04 -2.73 -0.43
CA MET A 27 -6.11 -1.85 -1.13
C MET A 27 -5.28 -2.63 -2.15
N ILE A 28 -4.84 -3.83 -1.79
CA ILE A 28 -4.10 -4.70 -2.71
C ILE A 28 -4.99 -5.07 -3.90
N ALA A 29 -6.24 -5.44 -3.64
CA ALA A 29 -7.18 -5.80 -4.72
C ALA A 29 -7.44 -4.63 -5.65
N PHE A 30 -7.63 -3.43 -5.10
CA PHE A 30 -7.84 -2.22 -5.89
C PHE A 30 -6.63 -1.94 -6.78
N THR A 31 -5.43 -2.08 -6.22
CA THR A 31 -4.19 -1.84 -6.95
C THR A 31 -4.03 -2.84 -8.10
N TYR A 32 -4.31 -4.11 -7.82
CA TYR A 32 -4.24 -5.15 -8.84
C TYR A 32 -5.23 -4.89 -9.97
N GLU A 33 -6.46 -4.48 -9.65
CA GLU A 33 -7.47 -4.17 -10.65
C GLU A 33 -7.02 -3.01 -11.54
N TYR A 34 -6.47 -1.97 -10.95
CA TYR A 34 -5.96 -0.82 -11.71
C TYR A 34 -4.84 -1.26 -12.64
N CYS A 35 -3.90 -2.03 -12.14
CA CYS A 35 -2.77 -2.53 -12.94
C CYS A 35 -3.25 -3.41 -14.08
N THR A 36 -4.24 -4.26 -13.82
CA THR A 36 -4.80 -5.13 -14.85
C THR A 36 -5.47 -4.32 -15.96
N GLN A 37 -6.22 -3.30 -15.57
CA GLN A 37 -6.94 -2.46 -16.52
C GLN A 37 -5.99 -1.71 -17.46
N TYR A 38 -4.86 -1.27 -16.96
CA TYR A 38 -3.92 -0.43 -17.71
C TYR A 38 -2.62 -1.13 -18.05
N ASN A 39 -2.55 -2.43 -17.83
CA ASN A 39 -1.37 -3.26 -18.14
C ASN A 39 -0.10 -2.72 -17.50
N LEU A 40 -0.18 -2.44 -16.21
CA LEU A 40 0.94 -1.96 -15.43
C LEU A 40 1.51 -3.09 -14.57
N ARG A 41 2.80 -2.99 -14.27
CA ARG A 41 3.42 -3.94 -13.36
C ARG A 41 2.87 -3.75 -11.95
N CYS A 42 2.47 -4.86 -11.32
CA CYS A 42 1.88 -4.85 -9.99
C CYS A 42 2.73 -5.72 -9.07
N MET A 43 3.56 -5.10 -8.22
CA MET A 43 4.43 -5.86 -7.34
C MET A 43 4.43 -5.29 -5.93
N ILE A 44 4.14 -6.15 -4.95
CA ILE A 44 4.29 -5.82 -3.54
C ILE A 44 5.77 -5.87 -3.21
N THR A 45 6.30 -4.79 -2.66
CA THR A 45 7.71 -4.68 -2.31
C THR A 45 7.96 -4.73 -0.81
N SER A 46 6.94 -4.47 0.00
CA SER A 46 7.07 -4.52 1.45
C SER A 46 5.71 -4.79 2.06
N LEU A 47 5.65 -5.62 3.10
CA LEU A 47 4.41 -5.96 3.78
C LEU A 47 4.59 -5.82 5.30
N MET A 48 4.88 -6.89 6.02
CA MET A 48 5.03 -6.80 7.48
C MET A 48 6.48 -6.94 7.95
N GLU A 49 7.40 -7.13 7.05
CA GLU A 49 8.79 -7.32 7.44
C GLU A 49 9.31 -6.10 8.21
N ASP A 50 9.99 -6.39 9.31
CA ASP A 50 10.62 -5.36 10.13
C ASP A 50 11.98 -5.03 9.54
N ALA A 51 11.96 -4.33 8.42
CA ALA A 51 13.18 -3.96 7.73
C ALA A 51 13.91 -2.91 8.56
N PHE A 52 15.14 -3.21 8.94
CA PHE A 52 16.03 -2.24 9.58
C PHE A 52 15.61 -1.81 10.98
N GLY A 53 14.93 -2.67 11.73
CA GLY A 53 14.61 -2.39 13.13
C GLY A 53 13.65 -1.24 13.35
N ARG A 54 12.76 -0.99 12.42
CA ARG A 54 11.74 0.05 12.60
C ARG A 54 10.77 -0.35 13.70
N THR A 55 10.68 0.47 14.73
CA THR A 55 9.84 0.16 15.89
C THR A 55 8.45 0.76 15.80
N THR A 56 8.23 1.71 14.90
CA THR A 56 6.95 2.43 14.81
C THR A 56 6.30 2.32 13.44
N SER A 57 6.73 1.35 12.64
CA SER A 57 6.24 1.22 11.29
C SER A 57 4.82 0.69 11.25
N THR A 58 3.99 1.28 10.39
CA THR A 58 2.67 0.73 10.10
C THR A 58 2.79 -0.66 9.48
N HIS A 59 3.92 -0.97 8.85
CA HIS A 59 4.18 -2.28 8.29
C HIS A 59 4.18 -3.37 9.37
N SER A 60 4.91 -3.17 10.45
CA SER A 60 5.01 -4.20 11.49
C SER A 60 3.67 -4.49 12.17
N ASP A 61 2.76 -3.53 12.15
CA ASP A 61 1.41 -3.70 12.70
C ASP A 61 0.44 -4.34 11.70
N GLY A 62 0.87 -4.65 10.50
CA GLY A 62 -0.03 -5.16 9.47
C GLY A 62 -0.95 -4.08 8.89
N ARG A 63 -0.57 -2.81 9.01
CA ARG A 63 -1.39 -1.68 8.56
C ARG A 63 -0.83 -0.97 7.34
N ALA A 64 0.13 -1.58 6.65
CA ALA A 64 0.72 -0.94 5.47
C ALA A 64 1.14 -1.98 4.43
N VAL A 65 1.20 -1.54 3.19
CA VAL A 65 1.76 -2.32 2.08
C VAL A 65 2.42 -1.34 1.13
N ASP A 66 3.58 -1.72 0.59
CA ASP A 66 4.27 -0.93 -0.41
C ASP A 66 4.17 -1.61 -1.77
N PHE A 67 3.93 -0.81 -2.80
CA PHE A 67 3.87 -1.28 -4.18
C PHE A 67 4.89 -0.57 -5.04
N HIS A 68 5.52 -1.32 -5.92
CA HIS A 68 6.39 -0.79 -6.96
C HIS A 68 5.60 0.10 -7.92
N CYS A 69 6.17 1.25 -8.30
CA CYS A 69 5.58 2.08 -9.35
C CYS A 69 6.64 2.74 -10.25
N LYS A 70 7.89 2.32 -10.12
CA LYS A 70 8.97 2.92 -10.90
C LYS A 70 8.75 2.81 -12.42
N SER A 71 8.14 1.72 -12.87
CA SER A 71 7.90 1.51 -14.29
C SER A 71 6.62 2.16 -14.80
N TRP A 72 5.84 2.79 -13.92
CA TRP A 72 4.59 3.43 -14.32
C TRP A 72 4.87 4.82 -14.89
N SER A 73 4.03 5.25 -15.83
CA SER A 73 4.11 6.63 -16.34
C SER A 73 3.67 7.61 -15.26
N ASP A 74 4.12 8.86 -15.38
CA ASP A 74 3.71 9.90 -14.44
C ASP A 74 2.19 10.10 -14.45
N PHE A 75 1.57 9.94 -15.61
CA PHE A 75 0.12 10.02 -15.72
C PHE A 75 -0.58 9.00 -14.81
N HIS A 76 -0.13 7.75 -14.87
CA HIS A 76 -0.75 6.71 -14.06
C HIS A 76 -0.41 6.83 -12.58
N ILE A 77 0.79 7.30 -12.26
CA ILE A 77 1.15 7.57 -10.86
C ILE A 77 0.17 8.59 -10.26
N ALA A 78 -0.08 9.69 -10.97
CA ALA A 78 -0.97 10.73 -10.49
C ALA A 78 -2.44 10.25 -10.43
N ARG A 79 -2.89 9.61 -11.50
CA ARG A 79 -4.29 9.18 -11.60
C ARG A 79 -4.62 8.10 -10.56
N PHE A 80 -3.72 7.14 -10.39
CA PHE A 80 -3.93 6.08 -9.42
C PHE A 80 -4.07 6.65 -8.01
N GLN A 81 -3.19 7.57 -7.63
CA GLN A 81 -3.27 8.19 -6.31
C GLN A 81 -4.60 8.91 -6.11
N HIS A 82 -5.05 9.63 -7.13
CA HIS A 82 -6.30 10.36 -7.06
C HIS A 82 -7.48 9.40 -6.84
N GLU A 83 -7.54 8.34 -7.63
CA GLU A 83 -8.63 7.37 -7.52
C GLU A 83 -8.56 6.57 -6.22
N PHE A 84 -7.35 6.22 -5.81
CA PHE A 84 -7.13 5.51 -4.55
C PHE A 84 -7.65 6.33 -3.35
N ARG A 85 -7.32 7.62 -3.33
CA ARG A 85 -7.76 8.49 -2.23
C ARG A 85 -9.28 8.62 -2.17
N LYS A 86 -9.95 8.59 -3.31
CA LYS A 86 -11.41 8.64 -3.34
C LYS A 86 -12.03 7.38 -2.75
N VAL A 87 -11.50 6.22 -3.13
CA VAL A 87 -12.05 4.94 -2.68
C VAL A 87 -11.77 4.70 -1.19
N PHE A 88 -10.56 5.05 -0.73
CA PHE A 88 -10.14 4.77 0.63
C PHE A 88 -10.16 6.01 1.52
N LYS A 89 -11.00 6.96 1.20
CA LYS A 89 -11.20 8.15 2.02
C LYS A 89 -11.56 7.73 3.45
N ASP A 90 -10.94 8.40 4.41
CA ASP A 90 -11.15 8.16 5.84
C ASP A 90 -10.68 6.78 6.33
N LYS A 91 -9.88 6.08 5.53
CA LYS A 91 -9.30 4.79 5.93
C LYS A 91 -7.80 4.88 6.20
N GLY A 92 -7.15 5.95 5.75
CA GLY A 92 -5.71 6.06 5.84
C GLY A 92 -5.21 6.36 7.25
N ALA A 93 -3.94 6.06 7.49
CA ALA A 93 -3.29 6.49 8.72
C ALA A 93 -3.17 8.01 8.74
N PHE A 94 -3.10 8.57 9.93
CA PHE A 94 -2.97 10.01 10.08
C PHE A 94 -1.50 10.41 10.05
N ASN A 95 -1.21 11.54 9.41
CA ASN A 95 0.12 12.13 9.52
C ASN A 95 0.20 12.96 10.82
N SER A 96 1.34 13.64 11.04
CA SER A 96 1.55 14.42 12.24
C SER A 96 0.57 15.58 12.40
N LYS A 97 -0.07 16.00 11.31
CA LYS A 97 -1.07 17.07 11.30
C LYS A 97 -2.50 16.54 11.45
N GLY A 98 -2.66 15.25 11.65
CA GLY A 98 -3.98 14.64 11.76
C GLY A 98 -4.72 14.47 10.44
N GLU A 99 -4.01 14.56 9.31
CA GLU A 99 -4.61 14.40 7.99
C GLU A 99 -4.65 12.94 7.57
N ASP A 100 -5.73 12.56 6.89
CA ASP A 100 -5.90 11.22 6.36
C ASP A 100 -4.92 10.96 5.21
N ARG A 101 -4.12 9.90 5.31
CA ARG A 101 -3.09 9.57 4.33
C ARG A 101 -3.13 8.09 3.97
N PRO A 102 -4.12 7.69 3.14
CA PRO A 102 -4.20 6.27 2.75
C PRO A 102 -3.09 5.86 1.79
N ILE A 103 -2.52 6.80 1.06
CA ILE A 103 -1.43 6.53 0.12
C ILE A 103 -0.43 7.67 0.13
N VAL A 104 0.86 7.31 0.09
CA VAL A 104 1.96 8.26 -0.02
C VAL A 104 2.87 7.78 -1.15
N TYR A 105 3.19 8.66 -2.07
CA TYR A 105 4.11 8.35 -3.15
C TYR A 105 5.53 8.75 -2.74
N HIS A 106 6.41 7.76 -2.70
CA HIS A 106 7.82 8.00 -2.41
C HIS A 106 8.62 7.93 -3.71
N LYS A 107 9.01 9.08 -4.21
CA LYS A 107 9.90 9.17 -5.36
C LYS A 107 11.32 9.16 -4.84
N VAL A 108 12.05 8.10 -5.16
CA VAL A 108 13.43 7.95 -4.72
C VAL A 108 14.33 8.07 -5.94
N GLU A 109 15.17 9.10 -5.96
CA GLU A 109 16.07 9.34 -7.08
C GLU A 109 17.09 8.22 -7.19
N GLY A 110 17.24 7.68 -8.39
CA GLY A 110 18.18 6.59 -8.63
C GLY A 110 17.80 5.26 -8.05
N SER A 111 16.61 5.15 -7.47
CA SER A 111 16.15 3.94 -6.83
C SER A 111 14.70 3.63 -7.21
N ALA A 112 14.12 2.62 -6.58
CA ALA A 112 12.76 2.18 -6.90
C ALA A 112 11.74 3.08 -6.21
N SER A 113 11.07 3.93 -6.98
CA SER A 113 9.92 4.68 -6.47
C SER A 113 8.79 3.72 -6.14
N HIS A 114 8.06 4.04 -5.10
CA HIS A 114 7.00 3.14 -4.63
C HIS A 114 5.86 3.92 -3.99
N PHE A 115 4.70 3.27 -3.94
CA PHE A 115 3.57 3.75 -3.15
C PHE A 115 3.62 3.07 -1.79
N HIS A 116 3.43 3.85 -0.74
CA HIS A 116 3.19 3.37 0.60
C HIS A 116 1.71 3.55 0.88
N MET A 117 0.99 2.47 1.11
CA MET A 117 -0.43 2.49 1.42
C MET A 117 -0.58 2.08 2.88
N GLN A 118 -1.42 2.80 3.61
CA GLN A 118 -1.50 2.57 5.06
C GLN A 118 -2.90 2.86 5.57
N VAL A 119 -3.28 2.14 6.61
CA VAL A 119 -4.58 2.34 7.25
C VAL A 119 -4.38 2.78 8.68
N ARG A 120 -5.35 3.53 9.21
CA ARG A 120 -5.32 3.96 10.59
C ARG A 120 -5.54 2.77 11.51
N ARG A 121 -4.98 2.87 12.71
CA ARG A 121 -5.16 1.83 13.70
C ARG A 121 -6.64 1.73 14.01
N ARG A 122 -7.15 0.49 14.08
CA ARG A 122 -8.51 0.29 14.52
C ARG A 122 -8.59 0.75 15.95
N ASN A 123 -9.59 1.57 16.23
CA ASN A 123 -9.72 2.10 17.56
C ASN A 123 -10.38 1.07 18.45
N SER A 124 -9.55 0.30 19.13
CA SER A 124 -10.03 -0.74 20.04
C SER A 124 -10.77 -0.17 21.24
N ASN A 125 -10.62 1.12 21.49
CA ASN A 125 -11.36 1.77 22.58
C ASN A 125 -12.83 1.92 22.28
N ARG A 126 -13.12 1.71 21.09
CA ARG A 126 -14.49 1.72 20.74
C ARG A 126 -15.14 0.48 21.12
N THR A 127 -14.82 0.15 21.61
CA THR A 127 -15.42 -0.73 21.85
C THR A 127 -16.47 -0.73 22.20
N ILE A 128 -16.80 -0.82 22.22
CA ILE A 128 -17.36 -0.82 22.51
C ILE A 128 -18.00 -1.00 22.96
N VAL A 129 -18.33 -1.05 23.26
CA VAL A 129 -18.83 -1.28 23.70
C VAL A 129 -19.48 -1.69 23.77
#